data_54c039af2a9789cdc7f13c075f98bb70
#
_entry.id   54c039af2a9789cdc7f13c075f98bb70
#
_cell.length_a   1.000
_cell.length_b   1.000
_cell.length_c   1.000
_cell.angle_alpha   90.00
_cell.angle_beta   90.00
_cell.angle_gamma   90.00
#
_symmetry.space_group_name_H-M   'P 1'
#
loop_
_entity.id
_entity.type
_entity.pdbx_description
1 polymer ?
#
loop_
_entity_poly.entity_id
_entity_poly.type
_entity_poly.pdbx_seq_one_letter_code
_entity_poly.pdbx_strand_id
1 'polypeptide(L)'
;MALAAGVGVGVAMVLAGCASSPPPHVGGDDLDSPAKKEIAMRLVSSAENSSLDWRAQYSYIEDIGDGRGYTAGIIGFCSGTSDMLELVEAYTDASPDNPLASYLPALRQVNGSDSHEGLDPGYTAAWELAAADPAFQAAQDHERDTVYFDPAVARAKADGLRALGQFAYYDAIVMHGPGDTPVSFGGIRKTALDAAKPPSQGGD
;
A
#
# COMPACT_ATOMS: atom_id res chain seq x y z
N MET A 1 73.26 -17.13 -42.28
CA MET A 1 72.47 -15.93 -42.06
C MET A 1 71.19 -16.37 -41.43
N ALA A 2 71.05 -16.23 -40.08
CA ALA A 2 69.87 -16.58 -39.32
C ALA A 2 69.22 -15.30 -38.77
N LEU A 3 67.95 -15.03 -39.12
CA LEU A 3 67.14 -13.96 -38.52
C LEU A 3 66.39 -14.54 -37.36
N ALA A 4 66.57 -13.96 -36.18
CA ALA A 4 65.77 -14.25 -34.97
C ALA A 4 64.52 -13.39 -34.99
N ALA A 5 63.36 -14.03 -34.86
CA ALA A 5 62.07 -13.36 -34.65
C ALA A 5 61.77 -13.31 -33.13
N GLY A 6 61.66 -12.09 -32.59
CA GLY A 6 61.31 -11.84 -31.22
C GLY A 6 59.77 -11.91 -31.02
N VAL A 7 59.32 -12.72 -30.11
CA VAL A 7 57.88 -12.80 -29.66
C VAL A 7 57.73 -11.89 -28.47
N GLY A 8 56.99 -10.79 -28.68
CA GLY A 8 56.55 -9.90 -27.57
C GLY A 8 55.31 -10.45 -26.90
N VAL A 9 55.43 -10.82 -25.63
CA VAL A 9 54.27 -11.20 -24.77
C VAL A 9 53.67 -9.93 -24.17
N GLY A 10 52.52 -9.51 -24.70
CA GLY A 10 51.73 -8.46 -24.08
C GLY A 10 50.92 -8.97 -22.89
N VAL A 11 51.23 -8.51 -21.69
CA VAL A 11 50.46 -8.78 -20.48
C VAL A 11 49.27 -7.82 -20.46
N ALA A 12 48.08 -8.32 -20.75
CA ALA A 12 46.83 -7.57 -20.54
C ALA A 12 46.46 -7.61 -19.06
N MET A 13 46.63 -6.49 -18.36
CA MET A 13 46.11 -6.30 -17.02
C MET A 13 44.59 -6.13 -17.09
N VAL A 14 43.81 -7.16 -16.68
CA VAL A 14 42.35 -7.07 -16.45
C VAL A 14 42.15 -6.44 -15.08
N LEU A 15 41.76 -5.16 -15.05
CA LEU A 15 41.26 -4.51 -13.84
C LEU A 15 39.87 -5.06 -13.55
N ALA A 16 39.80 -6.06 -12.67
CA ALA A 16 38.52 -6.50 -12.08
C ALA A 16 38.00 -5.38 -11.18
N GLY A 17 37.06 -4.60 -11.70
CA GLY A 17 36.29 -3.66 -10.89
C GLY A 17 35.45 -4.44 -9.89
N CYS A 18 35.79 -4.36 -8.60
CA CYS A 18 34.94 -4.81 -7.52
C CYS A 18 33.69 -3.95 -7.50
N ALA A 19 32.61 -4.40 -8.13
CA ALA A 19 31.28 -3.88 -7.85
C ALA A 19 30.93 -4.28 -6.43
N SER A 20 31.05 -3.36 -5.48
CA SER A 20 30.59 -3.54 -4.12
C SER A 20 29.08 -3.63 -4.16
N SER A 21 28.52 -4.84 -3.97
CA SER A 21 27.11 -5.01 -3.69
C SER A 21 26.77 -4.21 -2.42
N PRO A 22 25.67 -3.44 -2.39
CA PRO A 22 25.25 -2.76 -1.17
C PRO A 22 25.10 -3.79 -0.05
N PRO A 23 25.45 -3.44 1.20
CA PRO A 23 25.32 -4.36 2.32
C PRO A 23 23.85 -4.79 2.47
N PRO A 24 23.59 -6.06 2.84
CA PRO A 24 22.23 -6.52 3.07
C PRO A 24 21.62 -5.67 4.20
N HIS A 25 20.44 -5.10 3.94
CA HIS A 25 19.67 -4.38 4.95
C HIS A 25 19.39 -5.32 6.12
N VAL A 26 19.95 -5.00 7.28
CA VAL A 26 19.66 -5.71 8.53
C VAL A 26 18.22 -5.40 8.91
N GLY A 27 17.36 -6.41 9.02
CA GLY A 27 15.88 -6.35 9.10
C GLY A 27 15.26 -5.59 10.29
N GLY A 28 15.93 -4.63 10.88
CA GLY A 28 15.42 -3.70 11.90
C GLY A 28 15.23 -2.26 11.41
N ASP A 29 15.66 -1.94 10.19
CA ASP A 29 15.64 -0.58 9.65
C ASP A 29 14.53 -0.31 8.62
N ASP A 30 13.79 -1.30 8.20
CA ASP A 30 12.71 -1.20 7.22
C ASP A 30 11.37 -0.85 7.88
N LEU A 31 10.44 -0.32 7.06
CA LEU A 31 9.13 0.14 7.52
C LEU A 31 8.24 -0.99 8.04
N ASP A 32 8.42 -2.22 7.56
CA ASP A 32 7.70 -3.42 8.00
C ASP A 32 8.12 -3.94 9.39
N SER A 33 9.15 -3.36 10.02
CA SER A 33 9.39 -3.64 11.44
C SER A 33 8.20 -3.16 12.29
N PRO A 34 7.74 -3.92 13.30
CA PRO A 34 6.51 -3.62 14.02
C PRO A 34 6.43 -2.19 14.57
N ALA A 35 7.54 -1.68 15.12
CA ALA A 35 7.57 -0.32 15.66
C ALA A 35 7.43 0.77 14.59
N LYS A 36 8.06 0.60 13.42
CA LYS A 36 7.97 1.57 12.33
C LYS A 36 6.64 1.47 11.61
N LYS A 37 6.10 0.27 11.44
CA LYS A 37 4.75 0.07 10.90
C LYS A 37 3.71 0.78 11.77
N GLU A 38 3.78 0.66 13.10
CA GLU A 38 2.88 1.38 14.01
C GLU A 38 3.01 2.90 13.86
N ILE A 39 4.22 3.43 13.67
CA ILE A 39 4.43 4.86 13.39
C ILE A 39 3.81 5.25 12.06
N ALA A 40 3.98 4.43 11.02
CA ALA A 40 3.39 4.68 9.70
C ALA A 40 1.86 4.76 9.76
N MET A 41 1.21 3.80 10.47
CA MET A 41 -0.24 3.82 10.67
C MET A 41 -0.71 5.11 11.35
N ARG A 42 0.00 5.56 12.40
CA ARG A 42 -0.32 6.82 13.09
C ARG A 42 -0.15 8.04 12.21
N LEU A 43 0.89 8.09 11.39
CA LEU A 43 1.14 9.23 10.50
C LEU A 43 0.08 9.33 9.42
N VAL A 44 -0.27 8.23 8.76
CA VAL A 44 -1.36 8.19 7.77
C VAL A 44 -2.68 8.60 8.42
N SER A 45 -3.05 8.01 9.56
CA SER A 45 -4.27 8.38 10.29
C SER A 45 -4.28 9.86 10.73
N SER A 46 -3.12 10.42 11.08
CA SER A 46 -3.02 11.85 11.39
C SER A 46 -3.33 12.73 10.19
N ALA A 47 -2.91 12.33 8.99
CA ALA A 47 -3.17 13.05 7.75
C ALA A 47 -4.63 12.89 7.31
N GLU A 48 -5.14 11.67 7.28
CA GLU A 48 -6.48 11.33 6.77
C GLU A 48 -7.61 11.67 7.77
N ASN A 49 -7.36 11.46 9.08
CA ASN A 49 -8.41 11.50 10.12
C ASN A 49 -8.13 12.51 11.23
N SER A 50 -7.05 13.31 11.12
CA SER A 50 -6.62 14.27 12.16
C SER A 50 -6.42 13.63 13.55
N SER A 51 -6.10 12.32 13.60
CA SER A 51 -5.94 11.54 14.82
C SER A 51 -4.75 10.59 14.74
N LEU A 52 -3.98 10.48 15.82
CA LEU A 52 -2.95 9.46 15.97
C LEU A 52 -3.48 8.10 16.44
N ASP A 53 -4.74 8.05 16.87
CA ASP A 53 -5.44 6.81 17.23
C ASP A 53 -6.11 6.20 15.99
N TRP A 54 -5.28 5.54 15.18
CA TRP A 54 -5.75 4.92 13.95
C TRP A 54 -6.72 3.75 14.20
N ARG A 55 -6.65 3.11 15.38
CA ARG A 55 -7.56 2.02 15.73
C ARG A 55 -8.97 2.50 16.01
N ALA A 56 -9.16 3.74 16.44
CA ALA A 56 -10.47 4.34 16.56
C ALA A 56 -11.19 4.44 15.20
N GLN A 57 -10.44 4.41 14.10
CA GLN A 57 -11.00 4.52 12.75
C GLN A 57 -11.64 3.24 12.22
N TYR A 58 -11.52 2.09 12.89
CA TYR A 58 -12.25 0.88 12.48
C TYR A 58 -13.76 1.11 12.36
N SER A 59 -14.32 1.97 13.22
CA SER A 59 -15.76 2.28 13.23
C SER A 59 -16.15 3.50 12.40
N TYR A 60 -15.19 4.25 11.87
CA TYR A 60 -15.49 5.41 11.03
C TYR A 60 -16.26 5.02 9.78
N ILE A 61 -17.36 5.74 9.50
CA ILE A 61 -18.09 5.66 8.22
C ILE A 61 -18.87 6.95 8.01
N GLU A 62 -18.70 7.57 6.82
CA GLU A 62 -19.38 8.81 6.43
C GLU A 62 -19.42 8.89 4.90
N ASP A 63 -20.45 9.53 4.33
CA ASP A 63 -20.40 10.05 2.96
C ASP A 63 -19.79 11.46 2.99
N ILE A 64 -18.57 11.60 2.52
CA ILE A 64 -17.86 12.87 2.48
C ILE A 64 -18.18 13.71 1.22
N GLY A 65 -19.09 13.24 0.37
CA GLY A 65 -19.58 13.95 -0.82
C GLY A 65 -18.56 14.06 -1.95
N ASP A 66 -17.62 13.11 -2.06
CA ASP A 66 -16.56 13.11 -3.09
C ASP A 66 -16.89 12.26 -4.32
N GLY A 67 -18.12 11.72 -4.40
CA GLY A 67 -18.60 10.91 -5.51
C GLY A 67 -18.22 9.43 -5.45
N ARG A 68 -17.72 8.95 -4.28
CA ARG A 68 -17.33 7.54 -4.06
C ARG A 68 -18.29 6.79 -3.11
N GLY A 69 -19.40 7.44 -2.71
CA GLY A 69 -20.36 6.93 -1.74
C GLY A 69 -19.83 6.98 -0.31
N TYR A 70 -20.15 5.96 0.50
CA TYR A 70 -19.61 5.89 1.86
C TYR A 70 -18.10 5.66 1.85
N THR A 71 -17.39 6.40 2.70
CA THR A 71 -15.97 6.23 3.03
C THR A 71 -15.86 5.74 4.46
N ALA A 72 -15.13 4.65 4.71
CA ALA A 72 -15.15 3.99 6.02
C ALA A 72 -13.83 3.31 6.39
N GLY A 73 -13.63 3.06 7.68
CA GLY A 73 -12.52 2.25 8.20
C GLY A 73 -11.16 2.96 8.20
N ILE A 74 -10.13 2.15 8.49
CA ILE A 74 -8.77 2.63 8.81
C ILE A 74 -8.00 3.26 7.66
N ILE A 75 -8.43 3.08 6.43
CA ILE A 75 -7.79 3.65 5.22
C ILE A 75 -8.80 4.30 4.26
N GLY A 76 -10.07 4.45 4.67
CA GLY A 76 -11.11 5.05 3.84
C GLY A 76 -11.62 4.14 2.72
N PHE A 77 -12.00 2.90 3.04
CA PHE A 77 -12.69 2.00 2.11
C PHE A 77 -13.96 2.65 1.57
N CYS A 78 -14.18 2.63 0.25
CA CYS A 78 -15.31 3.32 -0.36
C CYS A 78 -16.32 2.34 -0.97
N SER A 79 -17.63 2.62 -0.77
CA SER A 79 -18.70 1.77 -1.31
C SER A 79 -18.77 1.77 -2.84
N GLY A 80 -18.23 2.80 -3.49
CA GLY A 80 -18.20 2.97 -4.94
C GLY A 80 -16.91 2.51 -5.63
N THR A 81 -15.89 2.04 -4.92
CA THR A 81 -14.56 1.75 -5.51
C THR A 81 -14.08 0.31 -5.35
N SER A 82 -14.99 -0.62 -5.09
CA SER A 82 -14.80 -2.06 -4.93
C SER A 82 -14.18 -2.50 -3.59
N ASP A 83 -13.28 -1.73 -3.00
CA ASP A 83 -12.51 -2.08 -1.82
C ASP A 83 -13.39 -2.34 -0.57
N MET A 84 -14.46 -1.55 -0.36
CA MET A 84 -15.43 -1.83 0.72
C MET A 84 -16.20 -3.13 0.47
N LEU A 85 -16.58 -3.42 -0.78
CA LEU A 85 -17.24 -4.67 -1.14
C LEU A 85 -16.33 -5.86 -0.88
N GLU A 86 -15.08 -5.82 -1.34
CA GLU A 86 -14.08 -6.88 -1.16
C GLU A 86 -13.82 -7.13 0.32
N LEU A 87 -13.67 -6.08 1.12
CA LEU A 87 -13.53 -6.18 2.57
C LEU A 87 -14.72 -6.89 3.24
N VAL A 88 -15.97 -6.49 2.89
CA VAL A 88 -17.19 -7.09 3.50
C VAL A 88 -17.39 -8.53 3.02
N GLU A 89 -17.02 -8.86 1.79
CA GLU A 89 -17.00 -10.25 1.29
C GLU A 89 -16.01 -11.10 2.10
N ALA A 90 -14.76 -10.65 2.26
CA ALA A 90 -13.74 -11.35 3.04
C ALA A 90 -14.14 -11.53 4.52
N TYR A 91 -14.73 -10.50 5.13
CA TYR A 91 -15.26 -10.60 6.48
C TYR A 91 -16.41 -11.60 6.58
N THR A 92 -17.32 -11.60 5.59
CA THR A 92 -18.48 -12.52 5.58
C THR A 92 -18.06 -13.98 5.35
N ASP A 93 -17.01 -14.21 4.55
CA ASP A 93 -16.44 -15.56 4.38
C ASP A 93 -15.87 -16.11 5.70
N ALA A 94 -15.27 -15.24 6.51
CA ALA A 94 -14.74 -15.60 7.84
C ALA A 94 -15.81 -15.67 8.92
N SER A 95 -16.87 -14.87 8.83
CA SER A 95 -17.93 -14.70 9.81
C SER A 95 -19.30 -14.56 9.12
N PRO A 96 -19.94 -15.66 8.68
CA PRO A 96 -21.15 -15.59 7.84
C PRO A 96 -22.36 -14.86 8.45
N ASP A 97 -22.47 -14.87 9.77
CA ASP A 97 -23.60 -14.27 10.51
C ASP A 97 -23.29 -12.82 10.97
N ASN A 98 -22.33 -12.14 10.33
CA ASN A 98 -21.93 -10.79 10.69
C ASN A 98 -23.00 -9.74 10.30
N PRO A 99 -23.00 -8.55 10.93
CA PRO A 99 -24.05 -7.53 10.69
C PRO A 99 -24.00 -6.92 9.28
N LEU A 100 -22.89 -7.04 8.52
CA LEU A 100 -22.75 -6.50 7.18
C LEU A 100 -23.15 -7.48 6.08
N ALA A 101 -23.26 -8.79 6.38
CA ALA A 101 -23.52 -9.82 5.38
C ALA A 101 -24.81 -9.58 4.57
N SER A 102 -25.87 -9.05 5.23
CA SER A 102 -27.14 -8.74 4.57
C SER A 102 -27.07 -7.58 3.56
N TYR A 103 -26.03 -6.75 3.62
CA TYR A 103 -25.81 -5.61 2.72
C TYR A 103 -24.96 -5.95 1.47
N LEU A 104 -24.38 -7.15 1.37
CA LEU A 104 -23.60 -7.56 0.21
C LEU A 104 -24.32 -7.38 -1.15
N PRO A 105 -25.64 -7.72 -1.29
CA PRO A 105 -26.34 -7.47 -2.55
C PRO A 105 -26.39 -5.97 -2.91
N ALA A 106 -26.61 -5.10 -1.92
CA ALA A 106 -26.65 -3.66 -2.13
C ALA A 106 -25.25 -3.10 -2.46
N LEU A 107 -24.21 -3.53 -1.75
CA LEU A 107 -22.82 -3.14 -2.05
C LEU A 107 -22.41 -3.51 -3.48
N ARG A 108 -22.79 -4.69 -3.97
CA ARG A 108 -22.55 -5.10 -5.36
C ARG A 108 -23.31 -4.21 -6.36
N GLN A 109 -24.52 -3.78 -6.01
CA GLN A 109 -25.36 -2.94 -6.87
C GLN A 109 -24.81 -1.52 -6.98
N VAL A 110 -24.34 -0.91 -5.87
CA VAL A 110 -23.86 0.47 -5.84
C VAL A 110 -22.39 0.61 -6.25
N ASN A 111 -21.64 -0.49 -6.34
CA ASN A 111 -20.26 -0.47 -6.76
C ASN A 111 -20.08 0.21 -8.13
N GLY A 112 -19.15 1.16 -8.21
CA GLY A 112 -18.96 2.01 -9.39
C GLY A 112 -19.79 3.30 -9.39
N SER A 113 -20.50 3.60 -8.29
CA SER A 113 -21.30 4.82 -8.12
C SER A 113 -21.20 5.38 -6.70
N ASP A 114 -21.77 6.57 -6.49
CA ASP A 114 -21.93 7.19 -5.17
C ASP A 114 -23.30 6.89 -4.51
N SER A 115 -24.08 5.98 -5.10
CA SER A 115 -25.42 5.63 -4.61
C SER A 115 -25.39 4.93 -3.26
N HIS A 116 -26.38 5.22 -2.44
CA HIS A 116 -26.64 4.51 -1.17
C HIS A 116 -27.86 3.57 -1.27
N GLU A 117 -28.30 3.25 -2.49
CA GLU A 117 -29.50 2.42 -2.67
C GLU A 117 -29.34 1.04 -2.02
N GLY A 118 -30.26 0.72 -1.10
CA GLY A 118 -30.22 -0.52 -0.32
C GLY A 118 -29.20 -0.56 0.81
N LEU A 119 -28.36 0.45 0.94
CA LEU A 119 -27.49 0.65 2.12
C LEU A 119 -28.25 1.43 3.21
N ASP A 120 -29.01 2.45 2.82
CA ASP A 120 -29.82 3.24 3.73
C ASP A 120 -31.20 2.62 3.99
N PRO A 121 -31.76 2.85 5.19
CA PRO A 121 -31.08 3.27 6.42
C PRO A 121 -30.45 2.06 7.11
N GLY A 122 -29.33 2.17 7.74
CA GLY A 122 -28.84 1.16 8.66
C GLY A 122 -27.45 0.61 8.39
N TYR A 123 -26.90 0.79 7.19
CA TYR A 123 -25.56 0.30 6.86
C TYR A 123 -24.47 0.91 7.76
N THR A 124 -24.55 2.21 8.04
CA THR A 124 -23.60 2.90 8.93
C THR A 124 -23.62 2.32 10.34
N ALA A 125 -24.82 2.08 10.90
CA ALA A 125 -24.95 1.45 12.20
C ALA A 125 -24.47 -0.01 12.21
N ALA A 126 -24.68 -0.76 11.11
CA ALA A 126 -24.16 -2.12 10.96
C ALA A 126 -22.62 -2.12 10.88
N TRP A 127 -22.01 -1.14 10.21
CA TRP A 127 -20.56 -0.96 10.17
C TRP A 127 -19.98 -0.69 11.56
N GLU A 128 -20.54 0.29 12.28
CA GLU A 128 -20.13 0.61 13.65
C GLU A 128 -20.24 -0.60 14.58
N LEU A 129 -21.30 -1.40 14.43
CA LEU A 129 -21.47 -2.64 15.20
C LEU A 129 -20.41 -3.69 14.82
N ALA A 130 -20.12 -3.87 13.52
CA ALA A 130 -19.10 -4.79 13.05
C ALA A 130 -17.71 -4.39 13.55
N ALA A 131 -17.42 -3.09 13.67
CA ALA A 131 -16.13 -2.59 14.12
C ALA A 131 -15.73 -3.02 15.55
N ALA A 132 -16.69 -3.47 16.35
CA ALA A 132 -16.44 -4.08 17.65
C ALA A 132 -15.98 -5.55 17.55
N ASP A 133 -16.16 -6.21 16.39
CA ASP A 133 -15.73 -7.58 16.16
C ASP A 133 -14.23 -7.64 15.80
N PRO A 134 -13.40 -8.36 16.57
CA PRO A 134 -11.99 -8.55 16.22
C PRO A 134 -11.77 -9.17 14.83
N ALA A 135 -12.71 -9.98 14.33
CA ALA A 135 -12.61 -10.56 12.99
C ALA A 135 -12.76 -9.49 11.89
N PHE A 136 -13.62 -8.49 12.10
CA PHE A 136 -13.74 -7.37 11.18
C PHE A 136 -12.53 -6.42 11.22
N GLN A 137 -11.99 -6.17 12.41
CA GLN A 137 -10.75 -5.41 12.56
C GLN A 137 -9.59 -6.12 11.84
N ALA A 138 -9.48 -7.45 12.01
CA ALA A 138 -8.47 -8.24 11.31
C ALA A 138 -8.66 -8.24 9.79
N ALA A 139 -9.90 -8.23 9.29
CA ALA A 139 -10.19 -8.10 7.86
C ALA A 139 -9.74 -6.73 7.31
N GLN A 140 -10.03 -5.63 8.03
CA GLN A 140 -9.55 -4.30 7.65
C GLN A 140 -8.02 -4.21 7.65
N ASP A 141 -7.36 -4.78 8.67
CA ASP A 141 -5.90 -4.84 8.75
C ASP A 141 -5.30 -5.63 7.58
N HIS A 142 -5.90 -6.78 7.25
CA HIS A 142 -5.45 -7.64 6.15
C HIS A 142 -5.56 -6.94 4.80
N GLU A 143 -6.70 -6.29 4.54
CA GLU A 143 -6.93 -5.56 3.29
C GLU A 143 -5.94 -4.39 3.14
N ARG A 144 -5.77 -3.58 4.19
CA ARG A 144 -4.74 -2.54 4.22
C ARG A 144 -3.35 -3.09 3.92
N ASP A 145 -2.99 -4.19 4.55
CA ASP A 145 -1.65 -4.76 4.39
C ASP A 145 -1.45 -5.33 2.98
N THR A 146 -2.40 -6.12 2.49
CA THR A 146 -2.29 -6.83 1.22
C THR A 146 -2.34 -5.90 0.01
N VAL A 147 -3.22 -4.89 0.06
CA VAL A 147 -3.46 -4.01 -1.10
C VAL A 147 -2.56 -2.77 -1.09
N TYR A 148 -2.23 -2.26 0.09
CA TYR A 148 -1.55 -0.97 0.21
C TYR A 148 -0.15 -1.07 0.83
N PHE A 149 -0.03 -1.62 2.05
CA PHE A 149 1.22 -1.55 2.80
C PHE A 149 2.31 -2.44 2.21
N ASP A 150 2.06 -3.73 2.06
CA ASP A 150 3.06 -4.69 1.62
C ASP A 150 3.55 -4.42 0.19
N PRO A 151 2.67 -4.12 -0.80
CA PRO A 151 3.11 -3.75 -2.14
C PRO A 151 3.94 -2.46 -2.18
N ALA A 152 3.58 -1.45 -1.40
CA ALA A 152 4.33 -0.19 -1.31
C ALA A 152 5.73 -0.42 -0.75
N VAL A 153 5.83 -1.14 0.37
CA VAL A 153 7.12 -1.46 1.02
C VAL A 153 7.99 -2.32 0.12
N ALA A 154 7.42 -3.37 -0.50
CA ALA A 154 8.16 -4.22 -1.43
C ALA A 154 8.74 -3.44 -2.62
N ARG A 155 7.92 -2.55 -3.22
CA ARG A 155 8.36 -1.68 -4.32
C ARG A 155 9.44 -0.70 -3.90
N ALA A 156 9.28 -0.07 -2.76
CA ALA A 156 10.26 0.87 -2.22
C ALA A 156 11.61 0.18 -1.92
N LYS A 157 11.58 -1.04 -1.37
CA LYS A 157 12.79 -1.86 -1.17
C LYS A 157 13.48 -2.20 -2.48
N ALA A 158 12.72 -2.57 -3.52
CA ALA A 158 13.27 -2.85 -4.85
C ALA A 158 13.93 -1.61 -5.47
N ASP A 159 13.43 -0.42 -5.18
CA ASP A 159 14.03 0.86 -5.60
C ASP A 159 15.22 1.27 -4.70
N GLY A 160 15.53 0.52 -3.66
CA GLY A 160 16.64 0.79 -2.72
C GLY A 160 16.31 1.85 -1.67
N LEU A 161 15.03 2.17 -1.48
CA LEU A 161 14.59 3.18 -0.52
C LEU A 161 14.61 2.66 0.92
N ARG A 162 15.05 3.51 1.85
CA ARG A 162 15.03 3.26 3.29
C ARG A 162 13.66 3.57 3.88
N ALA A 163 13.49 3.34 5.19
CA ALA A 163 12.20 3.43 5.87
C ALA A 163 11.36 4.69 5.56
N LEU A 164 11.99 5.87 5.46
CA LEU A 164 11.27 7.10 5.11
C LEU A 164 10.75 7.09 3.68
N GLY A 165 11.55 6.60 2.72
CA GLY A 165 11.11 6.43 1.34
C GLY A 165 10.06 5.32 1.18
N GLN A 166 10.16 4.26 1.98
CA GLN A 166 9.13 3.22 2.07
C GLN A 166 7.81 3.78 2.61
N PHE A 167 7.87 4.66 3.62
CA PHE A 167 6.71 5.38 4.13
C PHE A 167 6.10 6.30 3.06
N ALA A 168 6.90 7.06 2.32
CA ALA A 168 6.40 7.91 1.24
C ALA A 168 5.66 7.11 0.16
N TYR A 169 6.10 5.87 -0.14
CA TYR A 169 5.38 4.99 -1.06
C TYR A 169 4.06 4.49 -0.47
N TYR A 170 4.05 4.13 0.83
CA TYR A 170 2.83 3.72 1.51
C TYR A 170 1.81 4.86 1.60
N ASP A 171 2.23 6.05 1.97
CA ASP A 171 1.38 7.25 1.99
C ASP A 171 0.80 7.55 0.59
N ALA A 172 1.63 7.49 -0.44
CA ALA A 172 1.21 7.74 -1.81
C ALA A 172 0.21 6.68 -2.34
N ILE A 173 0.38 5.40 -1.99
CA ILE A 173 -0.56 4.36 -2.43
C ILE A 173 -1.90 4.44 -1.70
N VAL A 174 -1.93 4.86 -0.44
CA VAL A 174 -3.17 5.13 0.31
C VAL A 174 -3.90 6.32 -0.31
N MET A 175 -3.20 7.42 -0.55
CA MET A 175 -3.79 8.66 -1.10
C MET A 175 -4.31 8.49 -2.54
N HIS A 176 -3.59 7.75 -3.40
CA HIS A 176 -3.81 7.73 -4.87
C HIS A 176 -4.31 6.39 -5.41
N GLY A 177 -4.44 5.38 -4.56
CA GLY A 177 -4.79 4.02 -4.95
C GLY A 177 -3.63 3.25 -5.61
N PRO A 178 -3.73 1.90 -5.66
CA PRO A 178 -2.66 1.02 -6.13
C PRO A 178 -2.48 0.93 -7.65
N GLY A 179 -3.35 1.55 -8.45
CA GLY A 179 -3.36 1.43 -9.91
C GLY A 179 -2.15 2.04 -10.63
N ASP A 180 -2.12 1.89 -11.97
CA ASP A 180 -1.05 2.37 -12.85
C ASP A 180 -1.47 3.54 -13.75
N THR A 181 -2.63 4.16 -13.48
CA THR A 181 -3.06 5.38 -14.18
C THR A 181 -2.13 6.55 -13.84
N PRO A 182 -2.08 7.62 -14.64
CA PRO A 182 -1.20 8.77 -14.36
C PRO A 182 -1.38 9.40 -12.98
N VAL A 183 -2.56 9.25 -12.36
CA VAL A 183 -2.91 9.81 -11.05
C VAL A 183 -2.86 8.78 -9.92
N SER A 184 -2.67 7.49 -10.23
CA SER A 184 -2.50 6.43 -9.25
C SER A 184 -1.03 6.28 -8.86
N PHE A 185 -0.75 5.56 -7.78
CA PHE A 185 0.60 5.34 -7.25
C PHE A 185 1.61 4.86 -8.32
N GLY A 186 1.25 3.86 -9.14
CA GLY A 186 2.13 3.33 -10.17
C GLY A 186 2.52 4.37 -11.24
N GLY A 187 1.56 5.19 -11.69
CA GLY A 187 1.83 6.26 -12.65
C GLY A 187 2.65 7.40 -12.05
N ILE A 188 2.38 7.79 -10.81
CA ILE A 188 3.15 8.80 -10.07
C ILE A 188 4.59 8.31 -9.89
N ARG A 189 4.78 7.07 -9.41
CA ARG A 189 6.09 6.45 -9.29
C ARG A 189 6.84 6.42 -10.63
N LYS A 190 6.16 6.01 -11.71
CA LYS A 190 6.77 6.01 -13.04
C LYS A 190 7.27 7.39 -13.43
N THR A 191 6.48 8.43 -13.23
CA THR A 191 6.87 9.82 -13.52
C THR A 191 8.09 10.24 -12.71
N ALA A 192 8.17 9.87 -11.44
CA ALA A 192 9.33 10.14 -10.60
C ALA A 192 10.60 9.42 -11.09
N LEU A 193 10.49 8.15 -11.50
CA LEU A 193 11.61 7.36 -12.03
C LEU A 193 12.08 7.82 -13.42
N ASP A 194 11.19 8.39 -14.23
CA ASP A 194 11.58 9.01 -15.50
C ASP A 194 12.40 10.30 -15.28
N ALA A 195 12.20 10.98 -14.12
CA ALA A 195 12.90 12.22 -13.77
C ALA A 195 14.17 12.01 -12.95
N ALA A 196 14.25 10.93 -12.15
CA ALA A 196 15.37 10.66 -11.24
C ALA A 196 15.62 9.16 -11.10
N LYS A 197 16.90 8.76 -10.99
CA LYS A 197 17.26 7.38 -10.73
C LYS A 197 17.03 7.05 -9.23
N PRO A 198 16.46 5.88 -8.91
CA PRO A 198 16.39 5.44 -7.53
C PRO A 198 17.75 4.97 -7.01
N PRO A 199 17.97 4.87 -5.69
CA PRO A 199 19.22 4.39 -5.10
C PRO A 199 19.69 3.03 -5.64
N SER A 200 18.76 2.11 -5.91
CA SER A 200 19.08 0.80 -6.53
C SER A 200 19.71 0.89 -7.91
N GLN A 201 19.61 2.05 -8.58
CA GLN A 201 20.21 2.34 -9.90
C GLN A 201 21.30 3.41 -9.83
N GLY A 202 21.81 3.70 -8.64
CA GLY A 202 22.89 4.66 -8.41
C GLY A 202 22.42 6.12 -8.32
N GLY A 203 21.14 6.36 -7.99
CA GLY A 203 20.63 7.66 -7.54
C GLY A 203 20.98 7.94 -6.08
N ASP A 204 20.82 9.20 -5.63
CA ASP A 204 21.02 9.64 -4.24
C ASP A 204 19.82 9.36 -3.36
#